data_0a74d7a602385475f84914468d00c681
#
_entry.id   0a74d7a602385475f84914468d00c681
#
_cell.length_a   1.000
_cell.length_b   1.000
_cell.length_c   1.000
_cell.angle_alpha   90.00
_cell.angle_beta   90.00
_cell.angle_gamma   90.00
#
_symmetry.space_group_name_H-M   'P 1'
#
loop_
_entity.id
_entity.type
_entity.pdbx_description
1 polymer ?
#
loop_
_entity_poly.entity_id
_entity_poly.type
_entity_poly.pdbx_seq_one_letter_code
_entity_poly.pdbx_strand_id
1 'polypeptide(L)'
;MNKRLITLLLAAGIAVIFVATGLQAGTEVKDTFTLETDGYKKRKKAPPKFELVEFTHQKHAADYGISCGECHHDKDGKPLADLKAGDDVQKCSECHNKFKKDKKNKKDIMVHENALHRNCIDCHKAFNKEKNPKDKKGMKGPAPASCGKCHKKMKK
;
A
#
# COMPACT_ATOMS: atom_id res chain seq x y z
N MET A 1 -4.21 38.09 45.45
CA MET A 1 -3.58 37.16 44.51
C MET A 1 -2.60 37.96 43.63
N ASN A 2 -1.36 37.55 43.57
CA ASN A 2 -0.28 38.42 43.04
C ASN A 2 -0.33 38.38 41.49
N LYS A 3 -0.44 39.54 40.82
CA LYS A 3 -0.57 39.65 39.34
C LYS A 3 0.55 38.84 38.60
N ARG A 4 1.75 38.78 39.17
CA ARG A 4 2.87 37.98 38.63
C ARG A 4 2.60 36.45 38.67
N LEU A 5 1.84 35.98 39.69
CA LEU A 5 1.48 34.56 39.81
C LEU A 5 0.44 34.17 38.77
N ILE A 6 -0.51 35.06 38.48
CA ILE A 6 -1.54 34.82 37.43
C ILE A 6 -0.89 34.78 36.06
N THR A 7 0.08 35.64 35.77
CA THR A 7 0.79 35.67 34.47
C THR A 7 1.62 34.38 34.27
N LEU A 8 2.28 33.89 35.32
CA LEU A 8 3.03 32.62 35.26
C LEU A 8 2.14 31.43 35.07
N LEU A 9 0.95 31.37 35.71
CA LEU A 9 -0.02 30.29 35.53
C LEU A 9 -0.64 30.30 34.12
N LEU A 10 -0.91 31.47 33.57
CA LEU A 10 -1.39 31.59 32.18
C LEU A 10 -0.30 31.19 31.16
N ALA A 11 0.94 31.55 31.36
CA ALA A 11 2.04 31.16 30.50
C ALA A 11 2.29 29.63 30.54
N ALA A 12 2.23 29.02 31.73
CA ALA A 12 2.35 27.58 31.90
C ALA A 12 1.16 26.82 31.25
N GLY A 13 -0.06 27.35 31.36
CA GLY A 13 -1.26 26.77 30.73
C GLY A 13 -1.20 26.80 29.21
N ILE A 14 -0.70 27.88 28.61
CA ILE A 14 -0.53 27.97 27.15
C ILE A 14 0.57 26.99 26.66
N ALA A 15 1.65 26.85 27.39
CA ALA A 15 2.73 25.91 27.03
C ALA A 15 2.24 24.44 27.03
N VAL A 16 1.37 24.06 27.98
CA VAL A 16 0.81 22.70 28.06
C VAL A 16 -0.17 22.44 26.89
N ILE A 17 -0.93 23.44 26.46
CA ILE A 17 -1.86 23.29 25.33
C ILE A 17 -1.08 23.08 24.01
N PHE A 18 0.05 23.75 23.82
CA PHE A 18 0.90 23.57 22.62
C PHE A 18 1.61 22.21 22.54
N VAL A 19 1.85 21.55 23.68
CA VAL A 19 2.47 20.20 23.69
C VAL A 19 1.46 19.09 23.40
N ALA A 20 0.15 19.35 23.62
CA ALA A 20 -0.90 18.33 23.41
C ALA A 20 -1.42 18.25 21.97
N THR A 21 -1.16 19.24 21.12
CA THR A 21 -1.41 19.13 19.68
C THR A 21 -0.16 18.64 18.96
N GLY A 22 0.21 17.40 19.22
CA GLY A 22 1.10 16.69 18.31
C GLY A 22 0.43 16.67 16.95
N LEU A 23 0.83 17.56 16.06
CA LEU A 23 0.57 17.46 14.63
C LEU A 23 1.19 16.15 14.18
N GLN A 24 0.45 15.05 14.29
CA GLN A 24 0.73 13.87 13.52
C GLN A 24 0.46 14.28 12.08
N ALA A 25 1.51 14.72 11.39
CA ALA A 25 1.49 14.81 9.95
C ALA A 25 1.42 13.38 9.43
N GLY A 26 0.21 12.86 9.29
CA GLY A 26 -0.02 11.58 8.63
C GLY A 26 0.55 11.66 7.23
N THR A 27 1.07 10.55 6.74
CA THR A 27 1.61 10.48 5.38
C THR A 27 0.45 10.58 4.40
N GLU A 28 0.32 11.72 3.70
CA GLU A 28 -0.66 11.84 2.64
C GLU A 28 -0.31 10.88 1.49
N VAL A 29 -1.17 9.90 1.27
CA VAL A 29 -1.01 8.95 0.17
C VAL A 29 -1.71 9.51 -1.07
N LYS A 30 -0.98 9.60 -2.17
CA LYS A 30 -1.55 10.00 -3.46
C LYS A 30 -2.68 9.06 -3.86
N ASP A 31 -3.73 9.61 -4.46
CA ASP A 31 -4.87 8.84 -4.97
C ASP A 31 -4.45 7.75 -5.94
N THR A 32 -3.44 8.05 -6.74
CA THR A 32 -2.87 7.14 -7.73
C THR A 32 -1.35 7.27 -7.74
N PHE A 33 -0.65 6.14 -7.76
CA PHE A 33 0.81 6.12 -7.86
C PHE A 33 1.31 4.87 -8.60
N THR A 34 2.51 4.96 -9.17
CA THR A 34 3.18 3.81 -9.77
C THR A 34 3.86 2.96 -8.71
N LEU A 35 3.74 1.64 -8.86
CA LEU A 35 4.40 0.67 -7.98
C LEU A 35 5.89 0.56 -8.33
N GLU A 36 6.64 1.61 -7.99
CA GLU A 36 8.08 1.72 -8.24
C GLU A 36 8.87 1.58 -6.94
N THR A 37 10.05 0.98 -7.02
CA THR A 37 11.03 0.91 -5.93
C THR A 37 12.45 0.96 -6.49
N ASP A 38 13.39 1.51 -5.72
CA ASP A 38 14.80 1.56 -6.09
C ASP A 38 15.42 0.18 -6.30
N GLY A 39 14.84 -0.85 -5.68
CA GLY A 39 15.25 -2.23 -5.90
C GLY A 39 15.13 -2.69 -7.35
N TYR A 40 14.15 -2.17 -8.10
CA TYR A 40 14.02 -2.46 -9.52
C TYR A 40 14.97 -1.65 -10.39
N LYS A 41 15.29 -0.41 -10.02
CA LYS A 41 16.24 0.45 -10.74
C LYS A 41 17.64 -0.17 -10.83
N LYS A 42 18.03 -0.95 -9.83
CA LYS A 42 19.31 -1.66 -9.78
C LYS A 42 19.38 -2.91 -10.69
N ARG A 43 18.28 -3.31 -11.29
CA ARG A 43 18.25 -4.42 -12.26
C ARG A 43 18.85 -3.96 -13.59
N LYS A 44 20.14 -4.19 -13.79
CA LYS A 44 20.79 -4.03 -15.10
C LYS A 44 20.28 -5.10 -16.07
N LYS A 45 19.16 -4.86 -16.72
CA LYS A 45 18.64 -5.69 -17.83
C LYS A 45 18.17 -4.77 -18.94
N ALA A 46 17.97 -5.38 -20.14
CA ALA A 46 17.38 -4.72 -21.30
C ALA A 46 16.18 -3.82 -20.90
N PRO A 47 15.89 -2.76 -21.66
CA PRO A 47 14.80 -1.84 -21.34
C PRO A 47 13.52 -2.59 -21.06
N PRO A 48 12.73 -2.14 -20.07
CA PRO A 48 11.52 -2.83 -19.68
C PRO A 48 10.57 -2.96 -20.87
N LYS A 49 9.98 -4.15 -21.04
CA LYS A 49 8.98 -4.40 -22.09
C LYS A 49 7.59 -3.88 -21.71
N PHE A 50 7.40 -3.57 -20.45
CA PHE A 50 6.12 -3.18 -19.87
C PHE A 50 6.30 -1.93 -19.01
N GLU A 51 5.25 -1.13 -18.96
CA GLU A 51 5.15 0.00 -18.05
C GLU A 51 5.04 -0.49 -16.61
N LEU A 52 5.41 0.37 -15.66
CA LEU A 52 5.13 0.14 -14.25
C LEU A 52 3.63 0.13 -14.01
N VAL A 53 3.19 -0.68 -13.07
CA VAL A 53 1.76 -0.76 -12.72
C VAL A 53 1.36 0.49 -11.97
N GLU A 54 0.34 1.17 -12.47
CA GLU A 54 -0.34 2.26 -11.79
C GLU A 54 -1.37 1.67 -10.83
N PHE A 55 -1.33 2.09 -9.57
CA PHE A 55 -2.24 1.66 -8.53
C PHE A 55 -3.12 2.83 -8.08
N THR A 56 -4.42 2.64 -8.14
CA THR A 56 -5.43 3.62 -7.75
C THR A 56 -5.83 3.41 -6.30
N HIS A 57 -5.01 3.88 -5.34
CA HIS A 57 -5.19 3.65 -3.92
C HIS A 57 -6.53 4.15 -3.41
N GLN A 58 -6.84 5.42 -3.66
CA GLN A 58 -8.08 6.04 -3.20
C GLN A 58 -9.33 5.33 -3.73
N LYS A 59 -9.28 4.87 -4.98
CA LYS A 59 -10.38 4.13 -5.56
C LYS A 59 -10.65 2.81 -4.84
N HIS A 60 -9.61 2.10 -4.37
CA HIS A 60 -9.79 0.88 -3.59
C HIS A 60 -10.35 1.18 -2.20
N ALA A 61 -9.82 2.21 -1.53
CA ALA A 61 -10.22 2.54 -0.17
C ALA A 61 -11.61 3.21 -0.10
N ALA A 62 -11.86 4.25 -0.89
CA ALA A 62 -13.09 5.03 -0.81
C ALA A 62 -14.20 4.50 -1.71
N ASP A 63 -13.93 4.27 -3.02
CA ASP A 63 -15.00 3.92 -3.96
C ASP A 63 -15.44 2.47 -3.78
N TYR A 64 -14.50 1.56 -3.50
CA TYR A 64 -14.81 0.14 -3.32
C TYR A 64 -15.00 -0.26 -1.85
N GLY A 65 -14.71 0.63 -0.90
CA GLY A 65 -14.87 0.39 0.54
C GLY A 65 -13.98 -0.72 1.09
N ILE A 66 -12.81 -0.94 0.47
CA ILE A 66 -11.85 -1.95 0.92
C ILE A 66 -11.10 -1.42 2.12
N SER A 67 -11.17 -2.13 3.26
CA SER A 67 -10.49 -1.70 4.47
C SER A 67 -8.96 -1.72 4.32
N CYS A 68 -8.27 -0.84 5.03
CA CYS A 68 -6.81 -0.73 4.95
C CYS A 68 -6.11 -2.06 5.24
N GLY A 69 -6.60 -2.81 6.22
CA GLY A 69 -6.05 -4.11 6.64
C GLY A 69 -6.16 -5.23 5.62
N GLU A 70 -6.99 -5.09 4.56
CA GLU A 70 -7.04 -6.06 3.46
C GLU A 70 -5.73 -6.06 2.63
N CYS A 71 -5.01 -4.94 2.64
CA CYS A 71 -3.76 -4.78 1.92
C CYS A 71 -2.56 -4.58 2.85
N HIS A 72 -2.76 -3.86 3.97
CA HIS A 72 -1.71 -3.53 4.91
C HIS A 72 -1.71 -4.51 6.09
N HIS A 73 -0.54 -5.05 6.39
CA HIS A 73 -0.34 -6.03 7.45
C HIS A 73 0.96 -5.75 8.21
N ASP A 74 1.11 -6.31 9.39
CA ASP A 74 2.34 -6.27 10.16
C ASP A 74 3.42 -7.23 9.58
N LYS A 75 4.58 -7.26 10.23
CA LYS A 75 5.71 -8.15 9.84
C LYS A 75 5.38 -9.64 9.89
N ASP A 76 4.36 -10.03 10.64
CA ASP A 76 3.92 -11.41 10.79
C ASP A 76 2.77 -11.77 9.83
N GLY A 77 2.37 -10.82 8.97
CA GLY A 77 1.29 -10.99 7.99
C GLY A 77 -0.10 -10.82 8.58
N LYS A 78 -0.24 -10.28 9.80
CA LYS A 78 -1.53 -10.01 10.42
C LYS A 78 -2.09 -8.70 9.89
N PRO A 79 -3.34 -8.65 9.42
CA PRO A 79 -3.98 -7.44 8.93
C PRO A 79 -3.96 -6.30 9.96
N LEU A 80 -3.68 -5.09 9.52
CA LEU A 80 -3.75 -3.87 10.32
C LEU A 80 -5.20 -3.35 10.32
N ALA A 81 -6.08 -4.02 11.05
CA ALA A 81 -7.53 -3.78 11.00
C ALA A 81 -7.94 -2.37 11.51
N ASP A 82 -7.18 -1.81 12.44
CA ASP A 82 -7.46 -0.49 13.04
C ASP A 82 -6.85 0.69 12.27
N LEU A 83 -6.15 0.40 11.16
CA LEU A 83 -5.48 1.41 10.34
C LEU A 83 -6.50 2.35 9.69
N LYS A 84 -6.20 3.65 9.71
CA LYS A 84 -7.05 4.71 9.16
C LYS A 84 -6.32 5.51 8.09
N ALA A 85 -7.08 6.23 7.28
CA ALA A 85 -6.52 7.17 6.33
C ALA A 85 -5.68 8.23 7.05
N GLY A 86 -4.45 8.44 6.59
CA GLY A 86 -3.49 9.36 7.19
C GLY A 86 -2.54 8.71 8.21
N ASP A 87 -2.79 7.46 8.62
CA ASP A 87 -1.83 6.75 9.46
C ASP A 87 -0.56 6.42 8.67
N ASP A 88 0.57 6.38 9.36
CA ASP A 88 1.83 6.01 8.75
C ASP A 88 1.94 4.50 8.55
N VAL A 89 2.26 4.08 7.34
CA VAL A 89 2.41 2.68 6.99
C VAL A 89 3.72 2.39 6.29
N GLN A 90 4.31 1.25 6.61
CA GLN A 90 5.52 0.78 5.94
C GLN A 90 5.22 0.42 4.47
N LYS A 91 6.16 0.76 3.59
CA LYS A 91 6.07 0.36 2.18
C LYS A 91 6.29 -1.15 2.06
N CYS A 92 5.58 -1.79 1.14
CA CYS A 92 5.75 -3.23 0.87
C CYS A 92 7.23 -3.62 0.68
N SER A 93 8.02 -2.75 0.04
CA SER A 93 9.45 -2.98 -0.23
C SER A 93 10.36 -2.94 0.99
N GLU A 94 9.91 -2.49 2.15
CA GLU A 94 10.71 -2.48 3.38
C GLU A 94 10.83 -3.87 3.96
N CYS A 95 9.74 -4.66 3.90
CA CYS A 95 9.75 -6.06 4.32
C CYS A 95 9.99 -7.01 3.14
N HIS A 96 9.26 -6.86 2.03
CA HIS A 96 9.41 -7.67 0.82
C HIS A 96 10.57 -7.14 -0.05
N ASN A 97 11.79 -7.24 0.43
CA ASN A 97 12.95 -6.53 -0.09
C ASN A 97 13.83 -7.34 -1.06
N LYS A 98 13.40 -8.55 -1.43
CA LYS A 98 14.06 -9.33 -2.47
C LYS A 98 13.48 -8.96 -3.84
N PHE A 99 14.32 -8.49 -4.76
CA PHE A 99 13.91 -8.07 -6.10
C PHE A 99 14.26 -9.06 -7.21
N LYS A 100 14.75 -10.25 -6.83
CA LYS A 100 15.10 -11.35 -7.74
C LYS A 100 14.54 -12.66 -7.20
N LYS A 101 13.83 -13.40 -8.04
CA LYS A 101 13.32 -14.73 -7.69
C LYS A 101 14.44 -15.75 -7.57
N ASP A 102 14.39 -16.56 -6.54
CA ASP A 102 15.21 -17.75 -6.43
C ASP A 102 14.66 -18.84 -7.36
N LYS A 103 15.55 -19.55 -8.02
CA LYS A 103 15.19 -20.71 -8.87
C LYS A 103 14.58 -21.84 -8.05
N LYS A 104 15.05 -22.03 -6.81
CA LYS A 104 14.61 -23.11 -5.90
C LYS A 104 13.29 -22.74 -5.19
N ASN A 105 13.08 -21.46 -4.86
CA ASN A 105 11.85 -20.97 -4.22
C ASN A 105 11.21 -19.84 -5.03
N LYS A 106 10.52 -20.21 -6.12
CA LYS A 106 9.86 -19.26 -7.02
C LYS A 106 8.69 -18.52 -6.39
N LYS A 107 8.13 -19.04 -5.28
CA LYS A 107 6.96 -18.47 -4.57
C LYS A 107 7.33 -17.73 -3.29
N ASP A 108 8.64 -17.49 -3.05
CA ASP A 108 9.10 -16.75 -1.87
C ASP A 108 8.38 -15.41 -1.76
N ILE A 109 7.63 -15.23 -0.69
CA ILE A 109 6.85 -14.02 -0.42
C ILE A 109 7.74 -12.81 -0.10
N MET A 110 8.99 -13.03 0.33
CA MET A 110 9.95 -11.95 0.52
C MET A 110 10.38 -11.31 -0.80
N VAL A 111 10.06 -11.95 -1.93
CA VAL A 111 10.24 -11.36 -3.26
C VAL A 111 9.10 -10.37 -3.51
N HIS A 112 9.43 -9.10 -3.62
CA HIS A 112 8.50 -7.99 -3.79
C HIS A 112 7.45 -8.22 -4.90
N GLU A 113 7.89 -8.72 -6.06
CA GLU A 113 7.00 -9.09 -7.16
C GLU A 113 5.98 -10.16 -6.75
N ASN A 114 6.38 -11.15 -5.97
CA ASN A 114 5.48 -12.21 -5.52
C ASN A 114 4.48 -11.69 -4.47
N ALA A 115 4.92 -10.81 -3.56
CA ALA A 115 4.04 -10.18 -2.58
C ALA A 115 2.95 -9.37 -3.26
N LEU A 116 3.31 -8.48 -4.19
CA LEU A 116 2.34 -7.68 -4.95
C LEU A 116 1.40 -8.55 -5.78
N HIS A 117 1.91 -9.55 -6.51
CA HIS A 117 1.07 -10.44 -7.30
C HIS A 117 0.07 -11.21 -6.42
N ARG A 118 0.52 -11.72 -5.28
CA ARG A 118 -0.37 -12.42 -4.35
C ARG A 118 -1.45 -11.49 -3.81
N ASN A 119 -1.08 -10.33 -3.32
CA ASN A 119 -2.02 -9.37 -2.76
C ASN A 119 -3.07 -8.90 -3.78
N CYS A 120 -2.64 -8.46 -4.96
CA CYS A 120 -3.55 -7.91 -5.97
C CYS A 120 -4.33 -9.00 -6.72
N ILE A 121 -3.64 -10.04 -7.25
CA ILE A 121 -4.25 -11.01 -8.15
C ILE A 121 -5.18 -11.95 -7.41
N ASP A 122 -4.84 -12.38 -6.19
CA ASP A 122 -5.67 -13.33 -5.45
C ASP A 122 -6.98 -12.67 -5.04
N CYS A 123 -6.94 -11.41 -4.56
CA CYS A 123 -8.13 -10.61 -4.26
C CYS A 123 -8.99 -10.40 -5.52
N HIS A 124 -8.40 -9.92 -6.61
CA HIS A 124 -9.13 -9.70 -7.87
C HIS A 124 -9.77 -10.97 -8.43
N LYS A 125 -9.09 -12.12 -8.31
CA LYS A 125 -9.67 -13.41 -8.70
C LYS A 125 -10.82 -13.83 -7.79
N ALA A 126 -10.70 -13.63 -6.48
CA ALA A 126 -11.78 -13.94 -5.54
C ALA A 126 -13.02 -13.10 -5.86
N PHE A 127 -12.85 -11.79 -6.02
CA PHE A 127 -13.91 -10.88 -6.41
C PHE A 127 -14.55 -11.24 -7.74
N ASN A 128 -13.77 -11.56 -8.78
CA ASN A 128 -14.30 -11.97 -10.08
C ASN A 128 -15.10 -13.27 -10.02
N LYS A 129 -14.70 -14.24 -9.17
CA LYS A 129 -15.47 -15.48 -8.96
C LYS A 129 -16.81 -15.21 -8.29
N GLU A 130 -16.84 -14.29 -7.33
CA GLU A 130 -18.08 -13.86 -6.69
C GLU A 130 -19.05 -13.26 -7.72
N LYS A 131 -18.56 -12.36 -8.58
CA LYS A 131 -19.37 -11.74 -9.65
C LYS A 131 -19.71 -12.67 -10.80
N ASN A 132 -18.89 -13.69 -11.03
CA ASN A 132 -19.10 -14.70 -12.08
C ASN A 132 -18.74 -16.11 -11.58
N PRO A 133 -19.65 -16.80 -10.88
CA PRO A 133 -19.39 -18.13 -10.31
C PRO A 133 -19.05 -19.21 -11.34
N LYS A 134 -19.40 -19.00 -12.62
CA LYS A 134 -19.05 -19.91 -13.72
C LYS A 134 -17.56 -19.84 -14.09
N ASP A 135 -16.89 -18.71 -13.82
CA ASP A 135 -15.44 -18.57 -14.00
C ASP A 135 -14.67 -19.09 -12.80
N LYS A 136 -14.50 -20.40 -12.72
CA LYS A 136 -13.76 -21.05 -11.61
C LYS A 136 -12.34 -20.53 -11.39
N LYS A 137 -11.74 -19.88 -12.40
CA LYS A 137 -10.37 -19.31 -12.31
C LYS A 137 -10.38 -17.84 -11.85
N GLY A 138 -11.50 -17.14 -11.88
CA GLY A 138 -11.60 -15.72 -11.55
C GLY A 138 -10.84 -14.80 -12.52
N MET A 139 -10.64 -15.22 -13.75
CA MET A 139 -9.89 -14.46 -14.75
C MET A 139 -10.78 -13.51 -15.57
N LYS A 140 -12.10 -13.76 -15.56
CA LYS A 140 -13.09 -13.01 -16.31
C LYS A 140 -13.99 -12.24 -15.35
N GLY A 141 -13.86 -10.92 -15.34
CA GLY A 141 -14.66 -10.06 -14.46
C GLY A 141 -14.15 -8.62 -14.47
N PRO A 142 -14.74 -7.76 -13.63
CA PRO A 142 -14.42 -6.33 -13.61
C PRO A 142 -13.03 -6.04 -13.03
N ALA A 143 -12.51 -6.87 -12.11
CA ALA A 143 -11.19 -6.68 -11.53
C ALA A 143 -10.08 -7.26 -12.45
N PRO A 144 -8.97 -6.53 -12.66
CA PRO A 144 -7.90 -6.98 -13.53
C PRO A 144 -7.11 -8.14 -12.91
N ALA A 145 -7.23 -9.35 -13.47
CA ALA A 145 -6.59 -10.56 -12.95
C ALA A 145 -5.58 -11.21 -13.93
N SER A 146 -5.27 -10.56 -15.05
CA SER A 146 -4.32 -11.08 -16.05
C SER A 146 -3.18 -10.10 -16.31
N CYS A 147 -2.02 -10.63 -16.72
CA CYS A 147 -0.79 -9.85 -16.94
C CYS A 147 -1.02 -8.58 -17.76
N GLY A 148 -1.66 -8.70 -18.93
CA GLY A 148 -1.85 -7.58 -19.85
C GLY A 148 -2.88 -6.54 -19.41
N LYS A 149 -3.69 -6.82 -18.37
CA LYS A 149 -4.62 -5.84 -17.80
C LYS A 149 -3.93 -4.91 -16.78
N CYS A 150 -2.88 -5.40 -16.13
CA CYS A 150 -2.09 -4.62 -15.17
C CYS A 150 -0.82 -4.05 -15.82
N HIS A 151 -0.14 -4.83 -16.67
CA HIS A 151 1.10 -4.45 -17.32
C HIS A 151 0.85 -4.03 -18.76
N LYS A 152 0.83 -2.73 -19.02
CA LYS A 152 0.75 -2.18 -20.37
C LYS A 152 2.09 -2.39 -21.08
N LYS A 153 2.06 -2.74 -22.38
CA LYS A 153 3.27 -2.79 -23.19
C LYS A 153 3.77 -1.38 -23.43
N MET A 154 5.07 -1.15 -23.29
CA MET A 154 5.67 0.10 -23.72
C MET A 154 5.48 0.28 -25.23
N LYS A 155 5.02 1.44 -25.62
CA LYS A 155 5.02 1.84 -27.05
C LYS A 155 6.47 1.96 -27.49
N LYS A 156 6.82 1.32 -28.59
CA LYS A 156 8.12 1.50 -29.26
C LYS A 156 8.20 2.88 -29.86
#